data_516d5ae81ca77d7ed6a8f0a3d2558b0a
#
_entry.id   516d5ae81ca77d7ed6a8f0a3d2558b0a
#
_cell.length_a   1.000
_cell.length_b   1.000
_cell.length_c   1.000
_cell.angle_alpha   90.00
_cell.angle_beta   90.00
_cell.angle_gamma   90.00
#
_symmetry.space_group_name_H-M   'P 1'
#
loop_
_entity.id
_entity.type
_entity.pdbx_description
1 polymer ?
#
loop_
_entity_poly.entity_id
_entity_poly.type
_entity_poly.pdbx_seq_one_letter_code
_entity_poly.pdbx_strand_id
1 'polypeptide(L)'
;MKKAYLLAYDLHCKGITVYRDGSREDQVLNIGVADAEKPKEIHVEVPPEPTVVRPRARPDVITGRTQKILTGYGALYVTVNEDEKGLFEVFAQIGRGGGYTASFTEGIARLVSLCLRSGVPVDEIIDQLEGIRSPRIAIDHGERVYSIPDAIAKAIKRHIGMQKTGVQPTVETFDELGAAVETDIEMEKESRDAAELLRKGLNPECPECGKSLVFEEGCVKCHSCGYSEC
;
A
#
# COMPACT_ATOMS: atom_id res chain seq x y z
N MET A 1 -17.23 5.21 -60.02
CA MET A 1 -17.69 5.82 -58.76
C MET A 1 -19.18 5.63 -58.49
N LYS A 2 -20.14 6.09 -59.36
CA LYS A 2 -21.59 5.98 -59.12
C LYS A 2 -22.03 4.55 -58.75
N LYS A 3 -21.53 3.51 -59.44
CA LYS A 3 -21.86 2.10 -59.13
C LYS A 3 -21.42 1.66 -57.75
N ALA A 4 -20.27 2.16 -57.24
CA ALA A 4 -19.76 1.79 -55.92
C ALA A 4 -20.64 2.37 -54.79
N TYR A 5 -21.11 3.58 -54.94
CA TYR A 5 -22.03 4.21 -53.98
C TYR A 5 -23.40 3.52 -53.97
N LEU A 6 -23.93 3.15 -55.14
CA LEU A 6 -25.21 2.42 -55.25
C LEU A 6 -25.09 1.03 -54.57
N LEU A 7 -23.99 0.33 -54.82
CA LEU A 7 -23.73 -0.99 -54.20
C LEU A 7 -23.60 -0.87 -52.66
N ALA A 8 -22.89 0.15 -52.17
CA ALA A 8 -22.77 0.36 -50.73
C ALA A 8 -24.13 0.70 -50.07
N TYR A 9 -24.99 1.42 -50.79
CA TYR A 9 -26.36 1.70 -50.34
C TYR A 9 -27.20 0.41 -50.28
N ASP A 10 -27.15 -0.41 -51.31
CA ASP A 10 -27.90 -1.67 -51.40
C ASP A 10 -27.43 -2.67 -50.32
N LEU A 11 -26.13 -2.66 -49.96
CA LEU A 11 -25.53 -3.50 -48.92
C LEU A 11 -25.67 -2.90 -47.51
N HIS A 12 -26.38 -1.79 -47.35
CA HIS A 12 -26.55 -1.09 -46.06
C HIS A 12 -25.25 -0.76 -45.34
N CYS A 13 -24.18 -0.43 -46.08
CA CYS A 13 -22.92 -0.01 -45.49
C CYS A 13 -23.08 1.34 -44.78
N LYS A 14 -22.52 1.48 -43.57
CA LYS A 14 -22.58 2.73 -42.78
C LYS A 14 -21.73 3.86 -43.38
N GLY A 15 -20.78 3.54 -44.24
CA GLY A 15 -19.94 4.49 -44.95
C GLY A 15 -19.15 3.82 -46.08
N ILE A 16 -18.70 4.59 -47.05
CA ILE A 16 -17.82 4.16 -48.12
C ILE A 16 -16.75 5.21 -48.36
N THR A 17 -15.52 4.79 -48.47
CA THR A 17 -14.42 5.66 -48.86
C THR A 17 -13.85 5.21 -50.19
N VAL A 18 -13.75 6.11 -51.16
CA VAL A 18 -13.21 5.82 -52.50
C VAL A 18 -11.84 6.49 -52.61
N TYR A 19 -10.85 5.69 -52.93
CA TYR A 19 -9.49 6.14 -53.16
C TYR A 19 -9.16 6.05 -54.65
N ARG A 20 -8.57 7.12 -55.22
CA ARG A 20 -8.10 7.12 -56.61
C ARG A 20 -6.61 6.79 -56.64
N ASP A 21 -6.27 5.70 -57.33
CA ASP A 21 -4.91 5.29 -57.53
C ASP A 21 -4.07 6.36 -58.25
N GLY A 22 -2.84 6.59 -57.82
CA GLY A 22 -1.96 7.59 -58.42
C GLY A 22 -2.31 9.04 -58.14
N SER A 23 -3.14 9.33 -57.12
CA SER A 23 -3.51 10.70 -56.76
C SER A 23 -2.50 11.45 -55.87
N ARG A 24 -1.51 10.75 -55.29
CA ARG A 24 -0.41 11.28 -54.49
C ARG A 24 0.86 10.54 -54.81
N GLU A 25 2.04 11.21 -54.71
CA GLU A 25 3.35 10.63 -54.95
C GLU A 25 3.69 9.55 -53.87
N ASP A 26 3.28 9.72 -52.63
CA ASP A 26 3.36 8.74 -51.55
C ASP A 26 2.04 8.02 -51.33
N GLN A 27 1.83 6.89 -52.00
CA GLN A 27 0.61 6.13 -51.94
C GLN A 27 0.73 4.99 -50.97
N VAL A 28 -0.11 4.99 -49.90
CA VAL A 28 -0.09 3.99 -48.83
C VAL A 28 -0.78 2.67 -49.25
N LEU A 29 -1.68 2.72 -50.25
CA LEU A 29 -2.41 1.57 -50.78
C LEU A 29 -2.16 1.44 -52.27
N ASN A 30 -1.45 0.42 -52.70
CA ASN A 30 -1.24 0.06 -54.10
C ASN A 30 -2.06 -1.16 -54.46
N ILE A 31 -2.81 -1.07 -55.58
CA ILE A 31 -3.36 -2.27 -56.20
C ILE A 31 -2.21 -2.89 -56.98
N GLY A 32 -1.66 -3.98 -56.49
CA GLY A 32 -0.48 -4.61 -56.99
C GLY A 32 -0.53 -4.85 -58.50
N VAL A 33 0.37 -4.20 -59.25
CA VAL A 33 0.89 -4.70 -60.52
C VAL A 33 2.10 -5.55 -60.18
N ALA A 34 1.97 -6.82 -60.60
CA ALA A 34 2.97 -7.81 -60.37
C ALA A 34 4.32 -7.41 -60.97
N ASP A 35 5.27 -7.05 -60.11
CA ASP A 35 6.67 -7.37 -60.34
C ASP A 35 7.21 -8.12 -59.10
N ALA A 36 7.70 -9.29 -59.36
CA ALA A 36 8.03 -10.30 -58.38
C ALA A 36 9.16 -9.89 -57.46
N GLU A 37 8.88 -9.18 -56.40
CA GLU A 37 9.64 -9.26 -55.15
C GLU A 37 8.71 -9.91 -54.11
N LYS A 38 9.18 -11.03 -53.58
CA LYS A 38 8.49 -11.78 -52.51
C LYS A 38 8.08 -10.81 -51.44
N PRO A 39 6.82 -10.90 -50.89
CA PRO A 39 6.41 -10.09 -49.77
C PRO A 39 7.44 -10.29 -48.67
N LYS A 40 8.16 -9.23 -48.28
CA LYS A 40 8.85 -9.23 -47.00
C LYS A 40 7.72 -9.43 -45.97
N GLU A 41 7.73 -10.59 -45.32
CA GLU A 41 6.92 -10.82 -44.12
C GLU A 41 7.27 -9.67 -43.17
N ILE A 42 6.34 -8.73 -43.06
CA ILE A 42 6.39 -7.75 -41.99
C ILE A 42 6.07 -8.57 -40.74
N HIS A 43 7.11 -9.02 -40.05
CA HIS A 43 6.97 -9.47 -38.68
C HIS A 43 6.44 -8.27 -37.89
N VAL A 44 5.12 -8.13 -37.81
CA VAL A 44 4.51 -7.32 -36.78
C VAL A 44 4.82 -8.06 -35.49
N GLU A 45 5.86 -7.60 -34.80
CA GLU A 45 6.05 -8.00 -33.40
C GLU A 45 4.76 -7.59 -32.67
N VAL A 46 3.87 -8.55 -32.50
CA VAL A 46 2.72 -8.38 -31.63
C VAL A 46 3.31 -8.13 -30.25
N PRO A 47 3.08 -6.94 -29.64
CA PRO A 47 3.57 -6.72 -28.28
C PRO A 47 3.12 -7.89 -27.42
N PRO A 48 4.00 -8.47 -26.59
CA PRO A 48 3.60 -9.59 -25.74
C PRO A 48 2.36 -9.17 -24.97
N GLU A 49 1.34 -10.02 -24.99
CA GLU A 49 0.11 -9.78 -24.21
C GLU A 49 0.52 -9.42 -22.77
N PRO A 50 -0.11 -8.41 -22.18
CA PRO A 50 0.23 -8.02 -20.81
C PRO A 50 0.12 -9.23 -19.91
N THR A 51 1.26 -9.67 -19.40
CA THR A 51 1.33 -10.82 -18.50
C THR A 51 0.56 -10.44 -17.23
N VAL A 52 -0.62 -11.00 -17.03
CA VAL A 52 -1.38 -10.79 -15.80
C VAL A 52 -0.62 -11.45 -14.67
N VAL A 53 0.01 -10.64 -13.84
CA VAL A 53 0.72 -11.12 -12.65
C VAL A 53 -0.30 -11.65 -11.67
N ARG A 54 -0.27 -12.95 -11.41
CA ARG A 54 -1.13 -13.59 -10.41
C ARG A 54 -0.33 -13.74 -9.11
N PRO A 55 -0.83 -13.23 -7.97
CA PRO A 55 -0.18 -13.43 -6.69
C PRO A 55 -0.06 -14.92 -6.35
N ARG A 56 1.05 -15.33 -5.75
CA ARG A 56 1.26 -16.72 -5.26
C ARG A 56 0.14 -17.10 -4.30
N ALA A 57 -0.38 -18.33 -4.44
CA ALA A 57 -1.36 -18.87 -3.52
C ALA A 57 -0.71 -19.06 -2.12
N ARG A 58 -1.46 -18.79 -1.06
CA ARG A 58 -0.96 -18.96 0.30
C ARG A 58 -0.96 -20.46 0.68
N PRO A 59 0.16 -21.01 1.15
CA PRO A 59 0.19 -22.36 1.71
C PRO A 59 -0.55 -22.41 3.06
N ASP A 60 -0.99 -23.61 3.47
CA ASP A 60 -1.69 -23.79 4.75
C ASP A 60 -0.78 -23.53 5.94
N VAL A 61 0.50 -23.89 5.83
CA VAL A 61 1.51 -23.65 6.87
C VAL A 61 2.63 -22.81 6.28
N ILE A 62 3.03 -21.78 6.99
CA ILE A 62 4.12 -20.88 6.61
C ILE A 62 4.93 -20.53 7.84
N THR A 63 6.23 -20.33 7.69
CA THR A 63 7.13 -19.95 8.78
C THR A 63 7.52 -18.49 8.71
N GLY A 64 7.80 -17.88 9.86
CA GLY A 64 8.21 -16.49 9.90
C GLY A 64 8.68 -16.06 11.27
N ARG A 65 9.02 -14.78 11.39
CA ARG A 65 9.50 -14.17 12.64
C ARG A 65 8.70 -12.91 12.93
N THR A 66 8.38 -12.74 14.21
CA THR A 66 7.74 -11.54 14.72
C THR A 66 8.77 -10.65 15.40
N GLN A 67 8.78 -9.38 15.05
CA GLN A 67 9.64 -8.36 15.64
C GLN A 67 8.76 -7.30 16.32
N LYS A 68 9.17 -6.83 17.50
CA LYS A 68 8.58 -5.67 18.16
C LYS A 68 9.42 -4.45 17.80
N ILE A 69 8.79 -3.38 17.34
CA ILE A 69 9.43 -2.10 17.01
C ILE A 69 8.68 -0.99 17.73
N LEU A 70 9.42 -0.12 18.41
CA LEU A 70 8.82 1.04 19.04
C LEU A 70 8.55 2.13 18.03
N THR A 71 7.31 2.63 17.97
CA THR A 71 6.89 3.73 17.11
C THR A 71 6.34 4.87 17.94
N GLY A 72 6.22 6.07 17.36
CA GLY A 72 5.58 7.21 18.01
C GLY A 72 4.09 7.01 18.34
N TYR A 73 3.52 5.87 17.95
CA TYR A 73 2.13 5.47 18.22
C TYR A 73 2.05 4.24 19.13
N GLY A 74 3.17 3.82 19.73
CA GLY A 74 3.28 2.65 20.59
C GLY A 74 4.02 1.50 19.93
N ALA A 75 4.01 0.35 20.59
CA ALA A 75 4.67 -0.86 20.11
C ALA A 75 3.96 -1.44 18.88
N LEU A 76 4.71 -1.59 17.80
CA LEU A 76 4.31 -2.25 16.56
C LEU A 76 4.90 -3.67 16.54
N TYR A 77 4.06 -4.66 16.30
CA TYR A 77 4.48 -6.04 16.09
C TYR A 77 4.39 -6.36 14.60
N VAL A 78 5.52 -6.67 13.99
CA VAL A 78 5.61 -7.00 12.57
C VAL A 78 6.05 -8.46 12.43
N THR A 79 5.20 -9.28 11.82
CA THR A 79 5.51 -10.68 11.49
C THR A 79 5.82 -10.73 10.00
N VAL A 80 7.01 -11.22 9.66
CA VAL A 80 7.46 -11.44 8.28
C VAL A 80 7.53 -12.94 8.05
N ASN A 81 6.73 -13.43 7.13
CA ASN A 81 6.67 -14.84 6.76
C ASN A 81 7.31 -15.08 5.39
N GLU A 82 7.85 -16.28 5.23
CA GLU A 82 8.57 -16.72 4.03
C GLU A 82 8.14 -18.12 3.59
N ASP A 83 8.18 -18.31 2.27
CA ASP A 83 8.06 -19.61 1.63
C ASP A 83 9.41 -20.04 1.02
N GLU A 84 9.43 -21.14 0.30
CA GLU A 84 10.64 -21.66 -0.36
C GLU A 84 11.25 -20.67 -1.39
N LYS A 85 10.48 -19.70 -1.84
CA LYS A 85 10.86 -18.68 -2.84
C LYS A 85 11.29 -17.36 -2.22
N GLY A 86 11.26 -17.25 -0.88
CA GLY A 86 11.61 -16.05 -0.12
C GLY A 86 10.43 -15.39 0.58
N LEU A 87 10.51 -14.09 0.82
CA LEU A 87 9.48 -13.36 1.55
C LEU A 87 8.12 -13.50 0.87
N PHE A 88 7.11 -13.76 1.69
CA PHE A 88 5.77 -14.09 1.20
C PHE A 88 4.68 -13.15 1.69
N GLU A 89 4.63 -12.89 2.99
CA GLU A 89 3.61 -12.04 3.61
C GLU A 89 4.12 -11.31 4.83
N VAL A 90 3.50 -10.18 5.12
CA VAL A 90 3.77 -9.36 6.30
C VAL A 90 2.46 -9.12 7.04
N PHE A 91 2.46 -9.36 8.34
CA PHE A 91 1.43 -8.93 9.26
C PHE A 91 1.98 -7.84 10.16
N ALA A 92 1.21 -6.79 10.37
CA ALA A 92 1.57 -5.71 11.27
C ALA A 92 0.39 -5.37 12.18
N GLN A 93 0.66 -5.30 13.47
CA GLN A 93 -0.35 -5.02 14.49
C GLN A 93 0.16 -4.00 15.49
N ILE A 94 -0.66 -2.99 15.76
CA ILE A 94 -0.35 -1.93 16.73
C ILE A 94 -1.55 -1.69 17.64
N GLY A 95 -1.29 -1.60 18.95
CA GLY A 95 -2.32 -1.33 19.95
C GLY A 95 -3.44 -2.37 19.96
N ARG A 96 -4.63 -1.94 20.40
CA ARG A 96 -5.85 -2.77 20.38
C ARG A 96 -6.49 -2.71 19.00
N GLY A 97 -7.00 -3.84 18.53
CA GLY A 97 -7.72 -3.91 17.24
C GLY A 97 -8.91 -2.95 17.17
N GLY A 98 -9.25 -2.49 15.96
CA GLY A 98 -10.43 -1.68 15.68
C GLY A 98 -10.22 -0.15 15.70
N GLY A 99 -9.03 0.35 16.05
CA GLY A 99 -8.71 1.78 15.94
C GLY A 99 -8.25 2.18 14.54
N TYR A 100 -8.30 3.49 14.23
CA TYR A 100 -7.84 4.03 12.93
C TYR A 100 -6.39 3.61 12.62
N THR A 101 -5.49 3.77 13.59
CA THR A 101 -4.08 3.41 13.44
C THR A 101 -3.92 1.91 13.11
N ALA A 102 -4.65 1.04 13.79
CA ALA A 102 -4.62 -0.41 13.56
C ALA A 102 -5.13 -0.76 12.16
N SER A 103 -6.23 -0.15 11.70
CA SER A 103 -6.81 -0.40 10.38
C SER A 103 -5.89 0.03 9.24
N PHE A 104 -5.25 1.20 9.33
CA PHE A 104 -4.26 1.65 8.35
C PHE A 104 -3.02 0.76 8.34
N THR A 105 -2.54 0.36 9.52
CA THR A 105 -1.39 -0.56 9.65
C THR A 105 -1.69 -1.90 8.97
N GLU A 106 -2.86 -2.47 9.22
CA GLU A 106 -3.30 -3.70 8.57
C GLU A 106 -3.43 -3.53 7.05
N GLY A 107 -4.00 -2.42 6.59
CA GLY A 107 -4.12 -2.11 5.15
C GLY A 107 -2.77 -2.07 4.45
N ILE A 108 -1.77 -1.40 5.04
CA ILE A 108 -0.40 -1.35 4.51
C ILE A 108 0.22 -2.76 4.48
N ALA A 109 0.11 -3.53 5.56
CA ALA A 109 0.67 -4.87 5.64
C ALA A 109 0.04 -5.82 4.58
N ARG A 110 -1.26 -5.70 4.31
CA ARG A 110 -1.96 -6.45 3.26
C ARG A 110 -1.45 -6.08 1.86
N LEU A 111 -1.23 -4.79 1.57
CA LEU A 111 -0.69 -4.34 0.29
C LEU A 111 0.75 -4.81 0.10
N VAL A 112 1.60 -4.73 1.13
CA VAL A 112 2.96 -5.27 1.13
C VAL A 112 2.94 -6.78 0.83
N SER A 113 2.07 -7.52 1.50
CA SER A 113 1.90 -8.97 1.26
C SER A 113 1.47 -9.27 -0.17
N LEU A 114 0.57 -8.46 -0.74
CA LEU A 114 0.15 -8.59 -2.13
C LEU A 114 1.32 -8.36 -3.08
N CYS A 115 2.12 -7.31 -2.87
CA CYS A 115 3.32 -7.02 -3.66
C CYS A 115 4.33 -8.16 -3.61
N LEU A 116 4.66 -8.68 -2.41
CA LEU A 116 5.57 -9.81 -2.23
C LEU A 116 5.09 -11.07 -2.97
N ARG A 117 3.81 -11.39 -2.85
CA ARG A 117 3.20 -12.54 -3.54
C ARG A 117 3.14 -12.36 -5.05
N SER A 118 3.06 -11.12 -5.52
CA SER A 118 3.06 -10.78 -6.94
C SER A 118 4.47 -10.72 -7.54
N GLY A 119 5.53 -10.92 -6.74
CA GLY A 119 6.92 -10.95 -7.22
C GLY A 119 7.55 -9.57 -7.37
N VAL A 120 7.00 -8.55 -6.73
CA VAL A 120 7.67 -7.23 -6.65
C VAL A 120 8.96 -7.40 -5.84
N PRO A 121 10.10 -6.87 -6.32
CA PRO A 121 11.36 -6.91 -5.59
C PRO A 121 11.21 -6.30 -4.20
N VAL A 122 11.80 -6.95 -3.19
CA VAL A 122 11.65 -6.51 -1.79
C VAL A 122 12.26 -5.13 -1.57
N ASP A 123 13.37 -4.85 -2.24
CA ASP A 123 14.06 -3.55 -2.14
C ASP A 123 13.14 -2.40 -2.63
N GLU A 124 12.40 -2.61 -3.71
CA GLU A 124 11.41 -1.64 -4.21
C GLU A 124 10.29 -1.37 -3.19
N ILE A 125 9.84 -2.41 -2.49
CA ILE A 125 8.83 -2.27 -1.44
C ILE A 125 9.39 -1.47 -0.25
N ILE A 126 10.63 -1.76 0.15
CA ILE A 126 11.32 -1.07 1.22
C ILE A 126 11.48 0.42 0.88
N ASP A 127 11.94 0.72 -0.33
CA ASP A 127 12.16 2.10 -0.80
C ASP A 127 10.88 2.94 -0.81
N GLN A 128 9.73 2.31 -1.05
CA GLN A 128 8.43 3.01 -0.99
C GLN A 128 7.98 3.31 0.45
N LEU A 129 8.44 2.58 1.45
CA LEU A 129 7.97 2.69 2.83
C LEU A 129 8.94 3.44 3.73
N GLU A 130 10.26 3.30 3.47
CA GLU A 130 11.31 3.87 4.28
C GLU A 130 11.33 5.40 4.22
N GLY A 131 11.58 6.03 5.34
CA GLY A 131 11.68 7.48 5.44
C GLY A 131 10.35 8.24 5.39
N ILE A 132 9.21 7.56 5.24
CA ILE A 132 7.89 8.20 5.41
C ILE A 132 7.79 8.72 6.82
N ARG A 133 7.48 10.03 6.96
CA ARG A 133 7.44 10.72 8.24
C ARG A 133 6.02 10.89 8.76
N SER A 134 5.88 10.77 10.08
CA SER A 134 4.67 11.12 10.81
C SER A 134 5.00 12.22 11.84
N PRO A 135 3.99 12.87 12.42
CA PRO A 135 4.21 13.85 13.48
C PRO A 135 4.88 13.29 14.73
N ARG A 136 4.76 11.99 14.97
CA ARG A 136 5.31 11.29 16.13
C ARG A 136 6.44 10.37 15.72
N ILE A 137 7.65 10.65 16.19
CA ILE A 137 8.87 9.90 15.92
C ILE A 137 9.26 9.15 17.20
N ALA A 138 9.80 7.94 17.05
CA ALA A 138 10.36 7.16 18.15
C ALA A 138 11.84 6.83 17.89
N ILE A 139 12.50 6.29 18.90
CA ILE A 139 13.83 5.70 18.80
C ILE A 139 13.68 4.23 19.20
N ASP A 140 14.09 3.33 18.31
CA ASP A 140 14.07 1.89 18.53
C ASP A 140 15.47 1.33 18.30
N HIS A 141 16.06 0.71 19.33
CA HIS A 141 17.45 0.20 19.30
C HIS A 141 18.48 1.22 18.75
N GLY A 142 18.36 2.50 19.16
CA GLY A 142 19.25 3.56 18.72
C GLY A 142 18.97 4.11 17.30
N GLU A 143 18.02 3.55 16.59
CA GLU A 143 17.60 3.97 15.25
C GLU A 143 16.30 4.80 15.31
N ARG A 144 16.23 5.89 14.53
CA ARG A 144 15.00 6.70 14.46
C ARG A 144 13.94 5.98 13.63
N VAL A 145 12.75 5.87 14.19
CA VAL A 145 11.56 5.34 13.52
C VAL A 145 10.62 6.50 13.25
N TYR A 146 10.48 6.86 11.97
CA TYR A 146 9.75 8.05 11.56
C TYR A 146 8.23 7.86 11.50
N SER A 147 7.76 6.63 11.27
CA SER A 147 6.34 6.32 11.15
C SER A 147 6.10 4.81 11.21
N ILE A 148 4.84 4.38 11.14
CA ILE A 148 4.47 2.96 11.02
C ILE A 148 4.96 2.36 9.69
N PRO A 149 4.78 2.98 8.51
CA PRO A 149 5.36 2.47 7.26
C PRO A 149 6.88 2.31 7.33
N ASP A 150 7.59 3.29 7.86
CA ASP A 150 9.05 3.24 8.07
C ASP A 150 9.46 2.09 9.00
N ALA A 151 8.68 1.85 10.07
CA ALA A 151 8.90 0.71 10.96
C ALA A 151 8.71 -0.64 10.26
N ILE A 152 7.71 -0.77 9.38
CA ILE A 152 7.49 -1.99 8.59
C ILE A 152 8.69 -2.24 7.65
N ALA A 153 9.18 -1.20 6.96
CA ALA A 153 10.37 -1.30 6.11
C ALA A 153 11.60 -1.78 6.90
N LYS A 154 11.83 -1.19 8.07
CA LYS A 154 12.92 -1.59 8.97
C LYS A 154 12.79 -3.01 9.48
N ALA A 155 11.58 -3.47 9.81
CA ALA A 155 11.33 -4.85 10.17
C ALA A 155 11.72 -5.81 9.04
N ILE A 156 11.35 -5.50 7.80
CA ILE A 156 11.70 -6.30 6.63
C ILE A 156 13.22 -6.30 6.42
N LYS A 157 13.89 -5.15 6.49
CA LYS A 157 15.36 -5.05 6.38
C LYS A 157 16.07 -5.89 7.43
N ARG A 158 15.65 -5.78 8.71
CA ARG A 158 16.22 -6.56 9.82
C ARG A 158 16.01 -8.06 9.58
N HIS A 159 14.84 -8.47 9.10
CA HIS A 159 14.56 -9.86 8.79
C HIS A 159 15.51 -10.42 7.72
N ILE A 160 15.73 -9.69 6.61
CA ILE A 160 16.68 -10.06 5.55
C ILE A 160 18.13 -10.08 6.09
N GLY A 161 18.49 -9.11 6.91
CA GLY A 161 19.82 -9.04 7.55
C GLY A 161 20.11 -10.25 8.44
N MET A 162 19.14 -10.68 9.24
CA MET A 162 19.24 -11.86 10.10
C MET A 162 19.40 -13.16 9.31
N GLN A 163 18.79 -13.26 8.12
CA GLN A 163 18.99 -14.42 7.24
C GLN A 163 20.41 -14.51 6.72
N LYS A 164 21.00 -13.38 6.29
CA LYS A 164 22.36 -13.34 5.74
C LYS A 164 23.44 -13.65 6.76
N THR A 165 23.22 -13.29 8.03
CA THR A 165 24.22 -13.43 9.09
C THR A 165 24.09 -14.71 9.89
N GLY A 166 22.94 -15.42 9.82
CA GLY A 166 22.67 -16.60 10.64
C GLY A 166 22.60 -16.33 12.15
N VAL A 167 22.74 -15.07 12.56
CA VAL A 167 22.73 -14.65 13.95
C VAL A 167 21.29 -14.59 14.44
N GLN A 168 20.92 -15.45 15.37
CA GLN A 168 19.73 -15.23 16.17
C GLN A 168 19.97 -14.00 17.06
N PRO A 169 19.01 -13.06 17.15
CA PRO A 169 19.15 -11.96 18.09
C PRO A 169 19.29 -12.55 19.48
N THR A 170 20.43 -12.28 20.12
CA THR A 170 20.60 -12.53 21.54
C THR A 170 19.53 -11.68 22.24
N VAL A 171 18.74 -12.33 23.09
CA VAL A 171 17.85 -11.64 24.02
C VAL A 171 18.78 -10.93 25.00
N GLU A 172 19.14 -9.69 24.70
CA GLU A 172 19.77 -8.83 25.69
C GLU A 172 18.73 -8.57 26.77
N THR A 173 19.06 -9.02 27.96
CA THR A 173 18.21 -8.93 29.14
C THR A 173 17.89 -7.47 29.45
N PHE A 174 16.64 -7.21 29.71
CA PHE A 174 15.97 -5.91 29.89
C PHE A 174 16.36 -5.17 31.20
N ASP A 175 17.62 -5.12 31.60
CA ASP A 175 18.00 -4.50 32.87
C ASP A 175 18.43 -3.04 32.81
N GLU A 176 18.47 -2.40 31.62
CA GLU A 176 18.86 -0.97 31.50
C GLU A 176 17.75 -0.01 31.01
N LEU A 177 16.49 -0.41 30.93
CA LEU A 177 15.37 0.41 30.43
C LEU A 177 14.43 0.94 31.52
N GLY A 178 14.95 1.22 32.73
CA GLY A 178 14.17 1.87 33.80
C GLY A 178 13.64 3.27 33.49
N ALA A 179 14.15 3.94 32.44
CA ALA A 179 13.75 5.31 32.13
C ALA A 179 12.66 5.46 31.04
N ALA A 180 12.38 4.39 30.27
CA ALA A 180 11.35 4.43 29.23
C ALA A 180 9.95 4.00 29.72
N VAL A 181 9.87 3.40 30.91
CA VAL A 181 8.62 2.85 31.46
C VAL A 181 7.71 3.94 32.03
N GLU A 182 8.27 5.08 32.45
CA GLU A 182 7.46 6.18 33.03
C GLU A 182 6.64 6.92 31.97
N THR A 183 7.13 7.05 30.73
CA THR A 183 6.38 7.70 29.64
C THR A 183 5.25 6.82 29.09
N ASP A 184 5.41 5.49 29.12
CA ASP A 184 4.34 4.57 28.70
C ASP A 184 3.20 4.52 29.72
N ILE A 185 3.49 4.73 31.02
CA ILE A 185 2.47 4.74 32.08
C ILE A 185 1.61 6.01 32.03
N GLU A 186 2.18 7.16 31.68
CA GLU A 186 1.42 8.42 31.52
C GLU A 186 0.55 8.41 30.26
N MET A 187 1.07 7.90 29.12
CA MET A 187 0.27 7.76 27.89
C MET A 187 -0.81 6.69 28.02
N GLU A 188 -0.59 5.61 28.77
CA GLU A 188 -1.62 4.62 29.07
C GLU A 188 -2.71 5.18 30.01
N LYS A 189 -2.39 6.12 30.91
CA LYS A 189 -3.38 6.78 31.76
C LYS A 189 -4.30 7.70 30.96
N GLU A 190 -3.75 8.58 30.10
CA GLU A 190 -4.57 9.45 29.23
C GLU A 190 -5.45 8.64 28.27
N SER A 191 -4.92 7.54 27.70
CA SER A 191 -5.70 6.66 26.83
C SER A 191 -6.78 5.86 27.60
N ARG A 192 -6.54 5.53 28.88
CA ARG A 192 -7.54 4.85 29.71
C ARG A 192 -8.69 5.78 30.09
N ASP A 193 -8.40 7.03 30.40
CA ASP A 193 -9.44 8.00 30.73
C ASP A 193 -10.33 8.30 29.53
N ALA A 194 -9.75 8.50 28.34
CA ALA A 194 -10.50 8.69 27.10
C ALA A 194 -11.26 7.43 26.67
N ALA A 195 -10.68 6.24 26.83
CA ALA A 195 -11.31 4.97 26.50
C ALA A 195 -12.43 4.60 27.49
N GLU A 196 -12.29 5.00 28.75
CA GLU A 196 -13.32 4.77 29.76
C GLU A 196 -14.54 5.70 29.58
N LEU A 197 -14.31 6.94 29.17
CA LEU A 197 -15.37 7.88 28.81
C LEU A 197 -16.14 7.41 27.58
N LEU A 198 -15.45 6.89 26.55
CA LEU A 198 -16.09 6.32 25.36
C LEU A 198 -16.85 5.02 25.66
N ARG A 199 -16.37 4.18 26.60
CA ARG A 199 -17.07 2.96 27.03
C ARG A 199 -18.36 3.25 27.78
N LYS A 200 -18.43 4.37 28.50
CA LYS A 200 -19.62 4.80 29.24
C LYS A 200 -20.65 5.49 28.34
N GLY A 201 -20.39 5.60 27.01
CA GLY A 201 -21.26 6.31 26.08
C GLY A 201 -21.41 7.80 26.43
N LEU A 202 -20.49 8.32 27.26
CA LEU A 202 -20.45 9.70 27.65
C LEU A 202 -19.60 10.42 26.60
N ASN A 203 -20.25 11.19 25.74
CA ASN A 203 -19.55 12.23 25.00
C ASN A 203 -18.93 13.18 26.03
N PRO A 204 -17.68 13.62 25.85
CA PRO A 204 -17.07 14.58 26.76
C PRO A 204 -17.98 15.79 26.91
N GLU A 205 -18.18 16.22 28.14
CA GLU A 205 -19.04 17.36 28.42
C GLU A 205 -18.32 18.68 28.09
N CYS A 206 -19.03 19.62 27.51
CA CYS A 206 -18.52 20.93 27.21
C CYS A 206 -18.14 21.67 28.49
N PRO A 207 -16.91 22.22 28.61
CA PRO A 207 -16.47 22.93 29.80
C PRO A 207 -17.26 24.19 30.08
N GLU A 208 -17.90 24.79 29.07
CA GLU A 208 -18.68 26.01 29.21
C GLU A 208 -20.16 25.79 29.54
N CYS A 209 -20.77 24.75 29.01
CA CYS A 209 -22.22 24.55 29.17
C CYS A 209 -22.65 23.16 29.65
N GLY A 210 -21.72 22.23 29.88
CA GLY A 210 -22.00 20.89 30.37
C GLY A 210 -22.72 19.97 29.39
N LYS A 211 -22.95 20.38 28.13
CA LYS A 211 -23.57 19.54 27.11
C LYS A 211 -22.53 18.74 26.34
N SER A 212 -22.95 17.63 25.73
CA SER A 212 -22.05 16.75 24.99
C SER A 212 -21.33 17.44 23.84
N LEU A 213 -20.05 17.17 23.72
CA LEU A 213 -19.18 17.62 22.64
C LEU A 213 -19.24 16.61 21.48
N VAL A 214 -19.11 17.10 20.24
CA VAL A 214 -19.06 16.30 19.03
C VAL A 214 -17.72 16.51 18.33
N PHE A 215 -17.11 15.43 17.82
CA PHE A 215 -15.90 15.52 17.01
C PHE A 215 -16.26 15.70 15.55
N GLU A 216 -15.94 16.84 14.99
CA GLU A 216 -16.14 17.17 13.56
C GLU A 216 -14.90 17.85 13.01
N GLU A 217 -14.47 17.41 11.83
CA GLU A 217 -13.35 18.01 11.07
C GLU A 217 -12.02 18.12 11.83
N GLY A 218 -11.78 17.22 12.80
CA GLY A 218 -10.57 17.22 13.60
C GLY A 218 -10.62 18.12 14.84
N CYS A 219 -11.74 18.77 15.09
CA CYS A 219 -11.96 19.64 16.27
C CYS A 219 -13.11 19.11 17.12
N VAL A 220 -13.04 19.42 18.42
CA VAL A 220 -14.12 19.18 19.38
C VAL A 220 -15.05 20.39 19.37
N LYS A 221 -16.33 20.20 19.06
CA LYS A 221 -17.32 21.29 18.96
C LYS A 221 -18.52 21.06 19.87
N CYS A 222 -19.00 22.12 20.47
CA CYS A 222 -20.29 22.13 21.18
C CYS A 222 -21.36 22.85 20.35
N HIS A 223 -22.33 22.10 19.83
CA HIS A 223 -23.42 22.71 19.05
C HIS A 223 -24.39 23.57 19.89
N SER A 224 -24.27 23.54 21.23
CA SER A 224 -25.18 24.26 22.10
C SER A 224 -24.68 25.67 22.50
N CYS A 225 -23.39 25.83 22.73
CA CYS A 225 -22.81 27.12 23.14
C CYS A 225 -21.79 27.67 22.15
N GLY A 226 -21.41 26.88 21.12
CA GLY A 226 -20.44 27.29 20.12
C GLY A 226 -18.96 27.07 20.54
N TYR A 227 -18.71 26.41 21.69
CA TYR A 227 -17.35 26.08 22.10
C TYR A 227 -16.68 25.20 21.03
N SER A 228 -15.44 25.52 20.69
CA SER A 228 -14.63 24.76 19.74
C SER A 228 -13.19 24.73 20.19
N GLU A 229 -12.60 23.53 20.20
CA GLU A 229 -11.18 23.31 20.50
C GLU A 229 -10.60 22.37 19.45
N CYS A 230 -9.51 22.79 18.82
CA CYS A 230 -8.82 22.04 17.74
C CYS A 230 -7.46 21.53 18.20
#